data_50fd799556f99a53cbb8c42626046c14
#
_entry.id   50fd799556f99a53cbb8c42626046c14
#
_cell.length_a   1.000
_cell.length_b   1.000
_cell.length_c   1.000
_cell.angle_alpha   90.00
_cell.angle_beta   90.00
_cell.angle_gamma   90.00
#
_symmetry.space_group_name_H-M   'P 1'
#
loop_
_entity.id
_entity.type
_entity.pdbx_description
1 polymer ?
#
loop_
_entity_poly.entity_id
_entity_poly.type
_entity_poly.pdbx_seq_one_letter_code
_entity_poly.pdbx_strand_id
1 'polypeptide(L)'
;IVLINFFLLLKEEHAQLAILAQEACEIDKYRPESCCIIGNYYSLQNEHHKAVNYFQRALKLNPSYLQAWTLMGHEFMELKNSTLAVQSYTNAIGEFFLQFLLLLLMI
;
A
#
# COMPACT_ATOMS: atom_id res chain seq x y z
N ILE A 1 -22.78 20.53 5.71
CA ILE A 1 -22.00 21.12 4.61
C ILE A 1 -20.59 20.53 4.63
N VAL A 2 -19.95 20.46 5.80
CA VAL A 2 -18.60 19.92 5.93
C VAL A 2 -18.55 18.44 5.55
N LEU A 3 -19.56 17.65 5.95
CA LEU A 3 -19.64 16.23 5.61
C LEU A 3 -19.82 16.02 4.11
N ILE A 4 -20.62 16.86 3.46
CA ILE A 4 -20.84 16.76 2.00
C ILE A 4 -19.55 17.06 1.26
N ASN A 5 -18.80 18.08 1.70
CA ASN A 5 -17.50 18.41 1.11
C ASN A 5 -16.50 17.27 1.31
N PHE A 6 -16.50 16.62 2.48
CA PHE A 6 -15.64 15.49 2.76
C PHE A 6 -15.97 14.32 1.82
N PHE A 7 -17.26 14.02 1.60
CA PHE A 7 -17.68 12.97 0.68
C PHE A 7 -17.27 13.27 -0.77
N LEU A 8 -17.38 14.53 -1.17
CA LEU A 8 -16.96 14.94 -2.52
C LEU A 8 -15.45 14.78 -2.69
N LEU A 9 -14.67 15.14 -1.68
CA LEU A 9 -13.22 14.94 -1.69
C LEU A 9 -12.86 13.47 -1.78
N LEU A 10 -13.54 12.61 -1.03
CA LEU A 10 -13.32 11.17 -1.10
C LEU A 10 -13.64 10.61 -2.50
N LYS A 11 -14.75 11.04 -3.12
CA LYS A 11 -15.10 10.62 -4.47
C LYS A 11 -14.05 11.06 -5.50
N GLU A 12 -13.56 12.27 -5.35
CA GLU A 12 -12.55 12.81 -6.24
C GLU A 12 -11.23 12.03 -6.08
N GLU A 13 -10.83 11.71 -4.84
CA GLU A 13 -9.65 10.90 -4.59
C GLU A 13 -9.78 9.49 -5.16
N HIS A 14 -10.97 8.87 -5.04
CA HIS A 14 -11.23 7.57 -5.65
C HIS A 14 -11.08 7.61 -7.18
N ALA A 15 -11.65 8.63 -7.82
CA ALA A 15 -11.56 8.78 -9.27
C ALA A 15 -10.11 9.00 -9.71
N GLN A 16 -9.37 9.85 -8.98
CA GLN A 16 -7.96 10.10 -9.28
C GLN A 16 -7.12 8.84 -9.09
N LEU A 17 -7.37 8.08 -8.02
CA LEU A 17 -6.64 6.85 -7.78
C LEU A 17 -6.92 5.81 -8.87
N ALA A 18 -8.16 5.72 -9.35
CA ALA A 18 -8.51 4.83 -10.45
C ALA A 18 -7.74 5.17 -11.73
N ILE A 19 -7.62 6.46 -12.03
CA ILE A 19 -6.87 6.93 -13.19
C ILE A 19 -5.39 6.61 -13.02
N LEU A 20 -4.82 6.86 -11.83
CA LEU A 20 -3.42 6.56 -11.54
C LEU A 20 -3.14 5.06 -11.63
N ALA A 21 -4.04 4.23 -11.14
CA ALA A 21 -3.89 2.78 -11.21
C ALA A 21 -3.87 2.30 -12.66
N GLN A 22 -4.75 2.85 -13.51
CA GLN A 22 -4.80 2.52 -14.92
C GLN A 22 -3.52 2.96 -15.62
N GLU A 23 -3.06 4.17 -15.36
CA GLU A 23 -1.81 4.68 -15.94
C GLU A 23 -0.60 3.84 -15.48
N ALA A 24 -0.56 3.45 -14.20
CA ALA A 24 0.51 2.62 -13.69
C ALA A 24 0.55 1.25 -14.39
N CYS A 25 -0.61 0.66 -14.67
CA CYS A 25 -0.70 -0.59 -15.41
C CYS A 25 -0.19 -0.43 -16.84
N GLU A 26 -0.46 0.69 -17.48
CA GLU A 26 -0.04 0.95 -18.85
C GLU A 26 1.44 1.24 -18.97
N ILE A 27 1.99 2.02 -18.01
CA ILE A 27 3.38 2.45 -18.07
C ILE A 27 4.31 1.34 -17.62
N ASP A 28 4.12 0.81 -16.41
CA ASP A 28 5.00 -0.23 -15.89
C ASP A 28 4.36 -0.95 -14.70
N LYS A 29 3.75 -2.10 -14.98
CA LYS A 29 3.10 -2.92 -13.94
C LYS A 29 4.10 -3.73 -13.09
N TYR A 30 5.39 -3.64 -13.38
CA TYR A 30 6.43 -4.40 -12.69
C TYR A 30 7.23 -3.56 -11.70
N ARG A 31 6.83 -2.31 -11.46
CA ARG A 31 7.47 -1.48 -10.43
C ARG A 31 6.74 -1.65 -9.10
N PRO A 32 7.47 -1.65 -7.95
CA PRO A 32 6.84 -1.75 -6.64
C PRO A 32 5.81 -0.64 -6.40
N GLU A 33 6.11 0.59 -6.81
CA GLU A 33 5.21 1.74 -6.68
C GLU A 33 3.91 1.53 -7.44
N SER A 34 4.00 0.99 -8.66
CA SER A 34 2.84 0.70 -9.50
C SER A 34 1.96 -0.37 -8.85
N CYS A 35 2.58 -1.42 -8.32
CA CYS A 35 1.85 -2.48 -7.62
C CYS A 35 1.10 -1.92 -6.41
N CYS A 36 1.71 -1.01 -5.65
CA CYS A 36 1.06 -0.39 -4.50
C CYS A 36 -0.11 0.51 -4.91
N ILE A 37 0.02 1.26 -6.01
CA ILE A 37 -1.07 2.08 -6.52
C ILE A 37 -2.26 1.21 -6.90
N ILE A 38 -2.02 0.11 -7.61
CA ILE A 38 -3.06 -0.82 -8.01
C ILE A 38 -3.68 -1.48 -6.77
N GLY A 39 -2.86 -1.87 -5.80
CA GLY A 39 -3.35 -2.43 -4.54
C GLY A 39 -4.25 -1.46 -3.78
N ASN A 40 -3.86 -0.18 -3.71
CA ASN A 40 -4.67 0.85 -3.08
C ASN A 40 -6.03 1.02 -3.80
N TYR A 41 -6.03 0.94 -5.11
CA TYR A 41 -7.27 0.99 -5.88
C TYR A 41 -8.22 -0.14 -5.48
N TYR A 42 -7.72 -1.37 -5.41
CA TYR A 42 -8.55 -2.51 -4.99
C TYR A 42 -8.99 -2.40 -3.53
N SER A 43 -8.13 -1.85 -2.66
CA SER A 43 -8.50 -1.59 -1.26
C SER A 43 -9.72 -0.67 -1.17
N LEU A 44 -9.76 0.39 -1.96
CA LEU A 44 -10.89 1.31 -2.00
C LEU A 44 -12.15 0.67 -2.56
N GLN A 45 -12.01 -0.35 -3.39
CA GLN A 45 -13.14 -1.14 -3.91
C GLN A 45 -13.61 -2.21 -2.92
N ASN A 46 -13.03 -2.26 -1.72
CA ASN A 46 -13.26 -3.28 -0.71
C ASN A 46 -12.86 -4.69 -1.16
N GLU A 47 -11.96 -4.79 -2.13
CA GLU A 47 -11.39 -6.05 -2.57
C GLU A 47 -10.04 -6.27 -1.90
N HIS A 48 -10.06 -6.52 -0.60
CA HIS A 48 -8.86 -6.55 0.25
C HIS A 48 -7.91 -7.69 -0.11
N HIS A 49 -8.44 -8.85 -0.52
CA HIS A 49 -7.59 -9.98 -0.93
C HIS A 49 -6.78 -9.64 -2.18
N LYS A 50 -7.39 -8.97 -3.14
CA LYS A 50 -6.69 -8.52 -4.34
C LYS A 50 -5.63 -7.48 -4.01
N ALA A 51 -5.97 -6.55 -3.09
CA ALA A 51 -5.02 -5.55 -2.64
C ALA A 51 -3.79 -6.20 -2.03
N VAL A 52 -3.97 -7.19 -1.16
CA VAL A 52 -2.85 -7.94 -0.55
C VAL A 52 -1.99 -8.58 -1.64
N ASN A 53 -2.60 -9.19 -2.65
CA ASN A 53 -1.85 -9.82 -3.74
C ASN A 53 -0.92 -8.83 -4.46
N TYR A 54 -1.40 -7.62 -4.70
CA TYR A 54 -0.59 -6.60 -5.35
C TYR A 54 0.51 -6.07 -4.43
N PHE A 55 0.25 -5.92 -3.13
CA PHE A 55 1.28 -5.53 -2.18
C PHE A 55 2.34 -6.61 -2.03
N GLN A 56 1.96 -7.89 -2.05
CA GLN A 56 2.91 -9.00 -2.06
C GLN A 56 3.77 -9.00 -3.33
N ARG A 57 3.18 -8.66 -4.46
CA ARG A 57 3.93 -8.53 -5.71
C ARG A 57 4.95 -7.40 -5.62
N ALA A 58 4.58 -6.28 -5.00
CA ALA A 58 5.52 -5.18 -4.76
C ALA A 58 6.71 -5.64 -3.92
N LEU A 59 6.46 -6.45 -2.89
CA LEU A 59 7.53 -6.98 -2.02
C LEU A 59 8.40 -8.00 -2.71
N LYS A 60 7.87 -8.74 -3.69
CA LYS A 60 8.71 -9.63 -4.51
C LYS A 60 9.67 -8.85 -5.38
N LEU A 61 9.24 -7.67 -5.86
CA LEU A 61 10.08 -6.80 -6.67
C LEU A 61 11.11 -6.05 -5.82
N ASN A 62 10.72 -5.64 -4.62
CA ASN A 62 11.61 -4.96 -3.68
C ASN A 62 11.24 -5.35 -2.25
N PRO A 63 11.94 -6.34 -1.65
CA PRO A 63 11.62 -6.82 -0.30
C PRO A 63 11.77 -5.76 0.80
N SER A 64 12.51 -4.68 0.52
CA SER A 64 12.72 -3.58 1.49
C SER A 64 11.71 -2.46 1.32
N TYR A 65 10.67 -2.65 0.52
CA TYR A 65 9.69 -1.61 0.24
C TYR A 65 8.74 -1.47 1.44
N LEU A 66 9.09 -0.55 2.32
CA LEU A 66 8.42 -0.32 3.61
C LEU A 66 6.92 -0.09 3.47
N GLN A 67 6.52 0.70 2.48
CA GLN A 67 5.12 1.08 2.28
C GLN A 67 4.23 -0.14 2.03
N ALA A 68 4.74 -1.13 1.28
CA ALA A 68 3.97 -2.33 0.99
C ALA A 68 3.68 -3.14 2.25
N TRP A 69 4.65 -3.26 3.17
CA TRP A 69 4.43 -3.94 4.43
C TRP A 69 3.34 -3.25 5.25
N THR A 70 3.39 -1.92 5.34
CA THR A 70 2.41 -1.13 6.08
C THR A 70 1.01 -1.27 5.48
N LEU A 71 0.92 -1.16 4.16
CA LEU A 71 -0.35 -1.29 3.45
C LEU A 71 -0.95 -2.68 3.61
N MET A 72 -0.11 -3.74 3.54
CA MET A 72 -0.57 -5.10 3.80
C MET A 72 -1.13 -5.24 5.21
N GLY A 73 -0.47 -4.64 6.19
CA GLY A 73 -0.97 -4.65 7.57
C GLY A 73 -2.37 -4.07 7.67
N HIS A 74 -2.61 -2.96 7.00
CA HIS A 74 -3.93 -2.33 6.97
C HIS A 74 -4.98 -3.25 6.34
N GLU A 75 -4.62 -3.92 5.24
CA GLU A 75 -5.54 -4.85 4.57
C GLU A 75 -5.87 -6.05 5.46
N PHE A 76 -4.88 -6.61 6.16
CA PHE A 76 -5.11 -7.71 7.08
C PHE A 76 -5.98 -7.29 8.26
N MET A 77 -5.87 -6.04 8.71
CA MET A 77 -6.79 -5.52 9.74
C MET A 77 -8.23 -5.48 9.22
N GLU A 78 -8.43 -5.05 7.99
CA GLU A 78 -9.76 -5.04 7.36
C GLU A 78 -10.30 -6.45 7.18
N LEU A 79 -9.44 -7.41 6.88
CA LEU A 79 -9.79 -8.84 6.77
C LEU A 79 -9.92 -9.51 8.14
N LYS A 80 -9.70 -8.78 9.23
CA LYS A 80 -9.77 -9.25 10.60
C LYS A 80 -8.81 -10.39 10.90
N ASN A 81 -7.65 -10.37 10.23
CA ASN A 81 -6.57 -11.31 10.48
C ASN A 81 -5.47 -10.59 11.27
N SER A 82 -5.64 -10.56 12.59
CA SER A 82 -4.74 -9.83 13.48
C SER A 82 -3.31 -10.38 13.45
N THR A 83 -3.15 -11.68 13.31
CA THR A 83 -1.84 -12.34 13.30
C THR A 83 -1.01 -11.87 12.12
N LEU A 84 -1.57 -11.89 10.91
CA LEU A 84 -0.86 -11.44 9.72
C LEU A 84 -0.66 -9.93 9.71
N ALA A 85 -1.61 -9.18 10.30
CA ALA A 85 -1.44 -7.74 10.45
C ALA A 85 -0.24 -7.40 11.32
N VAL A 86 -0.11 -8.08 12.46
CA VAL A 86 1.04 -7.89 13.36
C VAL A 86 2.35 -8.25 12.67
N GLN A 87 2.38 -9.36 11.92
CA GLN A 87 3.57 -9.74 11.16
C GLN A 87 3.97 -8.66 10.15
N SER A 88 2.99 -8.15 9.40
CA SER A 88 3.26 -7.13 8.38
C SER A 88 3.78 -5.83 9.01
N TYR A 89 3.16 -5.38 10.09
CA TYR A 89 3.61 -4.18 10.79
C TYR A 89 4.98 -4.39 11.45
N THR A 90 5.24 -5.57 11.98
CA THR A 90 6.56 -5.89 12.55
C THR A 90 7.65 -5.83 11.48
N ASN A 91 7.36 -6.37 10.29
CA ASN A 91 8.30 -6.29 9.17
C ASN A 91 8.50 -4.84 8.72
N ALA A 92 7.44 -4.05 8.72
CA ALA A 92 7.54 -2.62 8.37
C ALA A 92 8.45 -1.88 9.35
N ILE A 93 8.30 -2.13 10.65
CA ILE A 93 9.14 -1.51 11.67
C ILE A 93 10.59 -1.95 11.50
N GLY A 94 10.83 -3.23 11.24
CA GLY A 94 12.17 -3.76 11.02
C GLY A 94 12.86 -3.09 9.84
N GLU A 95 12.17 -2.94 8.72
CA GLU A 95 12.73 -2.26 7.55
C GLU A 95 12.99 -0.78 7.83
N PHE A 96 12.09 -0.13 8.56
CA PHE A 96 12.29 1.27 8.95
C PHE A 96 13.56 1.42 9.80
N PHE A 97 13.76 0.54 10.79
CA PHE A 97 14.96 0.57 11.63
C PHE A 97 16.22 0.35 10.83
N LEU A 98 16.19 -0.62 9.92
CA LEU A 98 17.35 -0.93 9.08
C LEU A 98 17.73 0.28 8.21
N GLN A 99 16.76 0.90 7.57
CA GLN A 99 16.98 2.08 6.74
C GLN A 99 17.51 3.25 7.57
N PHE A 100 16.97 3.44 8.77
CA PHE A 100 17.44 4.48 9.69
C PHE A 100 18.88 4.27 10.11
N LEU A 101 19.27 3.03 10.47
CA LEU A 101 20.63 2.69 10.84
C LEU A 101 21.61 2.91 9.70
N LEU A 102 21.22 2.51 8.48
CA LEU A 102 22.05 2.74 7.30
C LEU A 102 22.28 4.23 7.06
N LEU A 103 21.24 5.03 7.24
CA LEU A 103 21.32 6.48 7.10
C LEU A 103 22.29 7.07 8.14
N LEU A 104 22.22 6.63 9.39
CA LEU A 104 23.13 7.07 10.44
C LEU A 104 24.58 6.69 10.14
N LEU A 105 24.80 5.50 9.58
CA LEU A 105 26.15 5.06 9.23
C LEU A 105 26.75 5.86 8.07
N MET A 106 25.90 6.43 7.21
CA MET A 106 26.36 7.23 6.09
C MET A 106 26.68 8.68 6.46
N ILE A 107 26.26 9.12 7.63
CA ILE A 107 26.57 10.44 8.15
C ILE A 107 27.87 10.38 8.93
#